data_87cd27717cbe6d04c1b23c45641fa679
#
_entry.id   87cd27717cbe6d04c1b23c45641fa679
#
_cell.length_a   1.000
_cell.length_b   1.000
_cell.length_c   1.000
_cell.angle_alpha   90.00
_cell.angle_beta   90.00
_cell.angle_gamma   90.00
#
_symmetry.space_group_name_H-M   'P 1'
#
loop_
_entity.id
_entity.type
_entity.pdbx_description
1 polymer ?
#
loop_
_entity_poly.entity_id
_entity_poly.type
_entity_poly.pdbx_seq_one_letter_code
_entity_poly.pdbx_strand_id
1 'polypeptide(L)'
;MGARLNLVGNRFGIWTVMAYIGGSVWTCQCDCGNVRGIKTCDLRSGSSKSCGCVHAGTARGFRLLHGGKGTPEYRTWKHMRERCSSPSCEDYKNYGGRGISICRQWDDFTVFLLDMGPRPGRGYSIERLDVNGNYEPSNCVWATTTEQARNKRTTTYIGTEKLVEIAEARGEKPNTLHRRRYRGQPI
;
A
#
# COMPACT_ATOMS: atom_id res chain seq x y z
N MET A 1 43.26 -28.22 19.36
CA MET A 1 42.02 -27.91 18.60
C MET A 1 41.35 -26.74 19.28
N GLY A 2 41.33 -25.55 18.63
CA GLY A 2 40.70 -24.35 19.22
C GLY A 2 39.20 -24.55 19.36
N ALA A 3 38.63 -24.13 20.49
CA ALA A 3 37.19 -24.18 20.74
C ALA A 3 36.44 -23.44 19.63
N ARG A 4 35.46 -24.10 19.03
CA ARG A 4 34.63 -23.52 17.97
C ARG A 4 33.80 -22.38 18.57
N LEU A 5 33.97 -21.18 18.03
CA LEU A 5 33.23 -20.00 18.51
C LEU A 5 31.73 -20.22 18.27
N ASN A 6 30.92 -20.14 19.31
CA ASN A 6 29.45 -20.20 19.20
C ASN A 6 28.92 -18.78 19.13
N LEU A 7 28.25 -18.45 18.02
CA LEU A 7 27.67 -17.14 17.77
C LEU A 7 26.13 -17.14 17.87
N VAL A 8 25.51 -18.30 18.10
CA VAL A 8 24.04 -18.40 18.20
C VAL A 8 23.52 -17.47 19.29
N GLY A 9 22.49 -16.71 18.96
CA GLY A 9 21.87 -15.69 19.81
C GLY A 9 22.56 -14.32 19.78
N ASN A 10 23.79 -14.21 19.24
CA ASN A 10 24.47 -12.91 19.17
C ASN A 10 23.87 -12.04 18.07
N ARG A 11 23.91 -10.72 18.31
CA ARG A 11 23.48 -9.71 17.35
C ARG A 11 24.67 -9.01 16.69
N PHE A 12 24.57 -8.83 15.36
CA PHE A 12 25.54 -8.09 14.54
C PHE A 12 24.79 -7.10 13.65
N GLY A 13 24.76 -5.83 14.04
CA GLY A 13 23.87 -4.84 13.42
C GLY A 13 22.41 -5.20 13.70
N ILE A 14 21.62 -5.39 12.63
CA ILE A 14 20.23 -5.85 12.73
C ILE A 14 20.07 -7.35 12.38
N TRP A 15 21.19 -8.12 12.41
CA TRP A 15 21.19 -9.57 12.30
C TRP A 15 21.17 -10.23 13.67
N THR A 16 20.37 -11.25 13.85
CA THR A 16 20.41 -12.22 14.96
C THR A 16 20.88 -13.55 14.42
N VAL A 17 21.92 -14.13 14.99
CA VAL A 17 22.45 -15.42 14.59
C VAL A 17 21.56 -16.54 15.13
N MET A 18 21.00 -17.35 14.23
CA MET A 18 20.05 -18.41 14.59
C MET A 18 20.70 -19.79 14.71
N ALA A 19 21.57 -20.14 13.73
CA ALA A 19 22.18 -21.46 13.66
C ALA A 19 23.49 -21.44 12.86
N TYR A 20 24.35 -22.42 13.13
CA TYR A 20 25.54 -22.72 12.33
C TYR A 20 25.21 -23.69 11.21
N ILE A 21 25.61 -23.41 9.96
CA ILE A 21 25.35 -24.26 8.79
C ILE A 21 26.58 -24.84 8.14
N GLY A 22 27.78 -24.54 8.67
CA GLY A 22 29.05 -25.11 8.16
C GLY A 22 29.90 -24.09 7.43
N GLY A 23 31.21 -24.41 7.17
CA GLY A 23 32.13 -23.59 6.35
C GLY A 23 32.29 -22.14 6.80
N SER A 24 32.23 -21.85 8.09
CA SER A 24 32.21 -20.51 8.68
C SER A 24 30.97 -19.68 8.37
N VAL A 25 29.85 -20.31 7.97
CA VAL A 25 28.60 -19.65 7.64
C VAL A 25 27.55 -19.90 8.71
N TRP A 26 26.80 -18.86 9.03
CA TRP A 26 25.73 -18.86 10.02
C TRP A 26 24.42 -18.46 9.39
N THR A 27 23.35 -19.14 9.73
CA THR A 27 21.98 -18.66 9.44
C THR A 27 21.69 -17.47 10.35
N CYS A 28 21.39 -16.32 9.74
CA CYS A 28 21.08 -15.09 10.46
C CYS A 28 19.69 -14.57 10.03
N GLN A 29 18.92 -14.17 10.99
CA GLN A 29 17.63 -13.50 10.79
C GLN A 29 17.80 -12.00 10.96
N CYS A 30 17.37 -11.24 9.99
CA CYS A 30 17.31 -9.79 10.03
C CYS A 30 16.05 -9.34 10.82
N ASP A 31 16.08 -8.17 11.48
CA ASP A 31 14.91 -7.62 12.19
C ASP A 31 13.69 -7.43 11.28
N CYS A 32 13.86 -7.37 9.96
CA CYS A 32 12.78 -7.36 8.97
C CYS A 32 12.19 -8.76 8.66
N GLY A 33 12.65 -9.81 9.34
CA GLY A 33 12.21 -11.20 9.13
C GLY A 33 13.00 -11.99 8.06
N ASN A 34 13.79 -11.32 7.21
CA ASN A 34 14.59 -12.00 6.18
C ASN A 34 15.69 -12.89 6.80
N VAL A 35 15.84 -14.11 6.29
CA VAL A 35 16.85 -15.08 6.75
C VAL A 35 17.90 -15.29 5.65
N ARG A 36 19.21 -15.23 6.01
CA ARG A 36 20.33 -15.47 5.09
C ARG A 36 21.49 -16.18 5.78
N GLY A 37 22.28 -16.93 4.99
CA GLY A 37 23.57 -17.43 5.40
C GLY A 37 24.65 -16.34 5.29
N ILE A 38 25.35 -16.04 6.40
CA ILE A 38 26.38 -15.00 6.46
C ILE A 38 27.67 -15.58 7.03
N LYS A 39 28.81 -15.22 6.43
CA LYS A 39 30.13 -15.68 6.90
C LYS A 39 30.48 -15.00 8.23
N THR A 40 31.20 -15.74 9.07
CA THR A 40 31.71 -15.22 10.36
C THR A 40 32.52 -13.93 10.20
N CYS A 41 33.38 -13.85 9.17
CA CYS A 41 34.18 -12.65 8.90
C CYS A 41 33.30 -11.43 8.63
N ASP A 42 32.20 -11.58 7.85
CA ASP A 42 31.33 -10.47 7.46
C ASP A 42 30.49 -9.97 8.64
N LEU A 43 30.10 -10.89 9.55
CA LEU A 43 29.44 -10.53 10.80
C LEU A 43 30.36 -9.74 11.73
N ARG A 44 31.60 -10.27 11.95
CA ARG A 44 32.54 -9.66 12.90
C ARG A 44 33.17 -8.36 12.41
N SER A 45 33.43 -8.24 11.11
CA SER A 45 33.92 -6.99 10.52
C SER A 45 32.85 -5.92 10.38
N GLY A 46 31.57 -6.29 10.52
CA GLY A 46 30.45 -5.40 10.26
C GLY A 46 30.22 -5.10 8.78
N SER A 47 30.85 -5.90 7.87
CA SER A 47 30.60 -5.78 6.43
C SER A 47 29.17 -6.14 6.05
N SER A 48 28.56 -7.06 6.81
CA SER A 48 27.14 -7.42 6.69
C SER A 48 26.37 -6.96 7.94
N LYS A 49 25.72 -5.81 7.86
CA LYS A 49 24.92 -5.22 8.96
C LYS A 49 23.43 -5.47 8.83
N SER A 50 22.95 -5.80 7.62
CA SER A 50 21.52 -5.99 7.31
C SER A 50 21.34 -6.83 6.05
N CYS A 51 20.14 -7.30 5.77
CA CYS A 51 19.80 -7.99 4.51
C CYS A 51 19.72 -7.04 3.30
N GLY A 52 20.03 -5.76 3.48
CA GLY A 52 19.82 -4.70 2.50
C GLY A 52 18.47 -3.97 2.69
N CYS A 53 17.70 -4.37 3.70
CA CYS A 53 16.44 -3.69 4.05
C CYS A 53 16.64 -2.29 4.65
N VAL A 54 17.87 -2.02 5.13
CA VAL A 54 18.28 -0.73 5.71
C VAL A 54 19.41 -0.14 4.89
N HIS A 55 19.21 1.01 4.28
CA HIS A 55 20.31 1.80 3.75
C HIS A 55 20.95 2.62 4.88
N ALA A 56 22.13 2.21 5.32
CA ALA A 56 22.98 3.04 6.16
C ALA A 56 23.48 4.21 5.32
N GLY A 57 23.00 5.41 5.54
CA GLY A 57 23.61 6.56 4.90
C GLY A 57 22.77 7.80 4.68
N THR A 58 21.78 8.08 5.48
CA THR A 58 21.31 9.46 5.67
C THR A 58 20.93 9.68 7.12
N ALA A 59 21.29 10.82 7.69
CA ALA A 59 21.01 11.28 9.06
C ALA A 59 19.51 11.46 9.39
N ARG A 60 18.63 10.78 8.66
CA ARG A 60 17.19 10.68 8.89
C ARG A 60 16.85 9.21 9.00
N GLY A 61 16.72 8.71 10.21
CA GLY A 61 16.20 7.43 10.66
C GLY A 61 16.21 6.25 9.67
N PHE A 62 16.44 5.05 10.15
CA PHE A 62 16.40 3.81 9.38
C PHE A 62 15.18 3.74 8.47
N ARG A 63 15.39 3.90 7.18
CA ARG A 63 14.34 3.72 6.17
C ARG A 63 14.29 2.24 5.82
N LEU A 64 13.35 1.51 6.40
CA LEU A 64 13.04 0.15 6.01
C LEU A 64 12.73 0.12 4.50
N LEU A 65 13.56 -0.57 3.74
CA LEU A 65 13.24 -0.85 2.33
C LEU A 65 12.31 -2.06 2.31
N HIS A 66 11.03 -1.78 2.24
CA HIS A 66 9.94 -2.76 2.24
C HIS A 66 9.87 -3.63 0.97
N GLY A 67 10.87 -3.63 0.08
CA GLY A 67 10.90 -4.44 -1.15
C GLY A 67 9.80 -4.14 -2.17
N GLY A 68 8.85 -3.29 -1.84
CA GLY A 68 7.70 -2.99 -2.68
C GLY A 68 7.94 -2.00 -3.82
N LYS A 69 9.14 -1.38 -3.89
CA LYS A 69 9.48 -0.42 -4.94
C LYS A 69 9.34 -1.08 -6.32
N GLY A 70 8.45 -0.53 -7.15
CA GLY A 70 8.15 -1.06 -8.49
C GLY A 70 6.90 -1.94 -8.56
N THR A 71 6.32 -2.37 -7.43
CA THR A 71 5.04 -3.08 -7.44
C THR A 71 3.89 -2.16 -7.79
N PRO A 72 2.77 -2.69 -8.32
CA PRO A 72 1.56 -1.91 -8.57
C PRO A 72 1.01 -1.23 -7.32
N GLU A 73 1.05 -1.91 -6.18
CA GLU A 73 0.61 -1.41 -4.88
C GLU A 73 1.44 -0.21 -4.43
N TYR A 74 2.77 -0.29 -4.58
CA TYR A 74 3.65 0.81 -4.23
C TYR A 74 3.41 2.04 -5.10
N ARG A 75 3.19 1.84 -6.41
CA ARG A 75 2.84 2.93 -7.32
C ARG A 75 1.51 3.57 -6.93
N THR A 76 0.51 2.76 -6.59
CA THR A 76 -0.79 3.23 -6.11
C THR A 76 -0.65 4.06 -4.85
N TRP A 77 0.07 3.54 -3.85
CA TRP A 77 0.36 4.24 -2.59
C TRP A 77 1.09 5.58 -2.82
N LYS A 78 2.10 5.59 -3.68
CA LYS A 78 2.84 6.80 -4.02
C LYS A 78 1.94 7.84 -4.67
N HIS A 79 1.17 7.47 -5.70
CA HIS A 79 0.25 8.39 -6.39
C HIS A 79 -0.86 8.89 -5.46
N MET A 80 -1.39 8.05 -4.58
CA MET A 80 -2.35 8.47 -3.56
C MET A 80 -1.77 9.58 -2.68
N ARG A 81 -0.52 9.44 -2.24
CA ARG A 81 0.18 10.45 -1.46
C ARG A 81 0.42 11.74 -2.25
N GLU A 82 0.88 11.63 -3.48
CA GLU A 82 1.14 12.78 -4.36
C GLU A 82 -0.11 13.64 -4.57
N ARG A 83 -1.25 13.02 -4.90
CA ARG A 83 -2.49 13.76 -5.13
C ARG A 83 -3.12 14.34 -3.86
N CYS A 84 -2.77 13.85 -2.67
CA CYS A 84 -3.25 14.42 -1.41
C CYS A 84 -2.32 15.49 -0.84
N SER A 85 -1.00 15.42 -1.09
CA SER A 85 -0.03 16.27 -0.41
C SER A 85 0.76 17.22 -1.31
N SER A 86 0.74 17.04 -2.63
CA SER A 86 1.56 17.83 -3.55
C SER A 86 0.70 18.79 -4.38
N PRO A 87 0.74 20.11 -4.12
CA PRO A 87 0.03 21.12 -4.93
C PRO A 87 0.42 21.13 -6.41
N SER A 88 1.62 20.63 -6.75
CA SER A 88 2.08 20.49 -8.14
C SER A 88 1.48 19.29 -8.87
N CYS A 89 0.81 18.38 -8.17
CA CYS A 89 0.11 17.27 -8.80
C CYS A 89 -1.17 17.78 -9.48
N GLU A 90 -1.38 17.41 -10.74
CA GLU A 90 -2.56 17.83 -11.53
C GLU A 90 -3.89 17.48 -10.83
N ASP A 91 -3.92 16.33 -10.17
CA ASP A 91 -5.09 15.85 -9.44
C ASP A 91 -5.29 16.49 -8.07
N TYR A 92 -4.32 17.24 -7.54
CA TYR A 92 -4.37 17.81 -6.19
C TYR A 92 -5.68 18.57 -5.91
N LYS A 93 -6.15 19.35 -6.88
CA LYS A 93 -7.43 20.11 -6.80
C LYS A 93 -8.65 19.24 -6.48
N ASN A 94 -8.59 17.95 -6.84
CA ASN A 94 -9.68 17.00 -6.64
C ASN A 94 -9.54 16.19 -5.34
N TYR A 95 -8.38 16.25 -4.67
CA TYR A 95 -8.04 15.49 -3.45
C TYR A 95 -7.54 16.40 -2.33
N GLY A 96 -6.25 16.62 -2.21
CA GLY A 96 -5.69 17.46 -1.15
C GLY A 96 -6.25 18.89 -1.13
N GLY A 97 -6.46 19.49 -2.30
CA GLY A 97 -7.09 20.80 -2.45
C GLY A 97 -8.54 20.87 -1.98
N ARG A 98 -9.20 19.71 -1.78
CA ARG A 98 -10.54 19.59 -1.17
C ARG A 98 -10.50 19.21 0.32
N GLY A 99 -9.32 19.09 0.91
CA GLY A 99 -9.13 18.66 2.29
C GLY A 99 -9.10 17.12 2.47
N ILE A 100 -9.07 16.34 1.39
CA ILE A 100 -8.93 14.89 1.47
C ILE A 100 -7.50 14.57 1.88
N SER A 101 -7.36 13.82 2.96
CA SER A 101 -6.10 13.40 3.55
C SER A 101 -5.93 11.88 3.55
N ILE A 102 -4.79 11.44 4.02
CA ILE A 102 -4.46 10.02 4.20
C ILE A 102 -4.27 9.79 5.69
N CYS A 103 -4.79 8.69 6.21
CA CYS A 103 -4.58 8.30 7.60
C CYS A 103 -3.08 8.16 7.90
N ARG A 104 -2.66 8.60 9.08
CA ARG A 104 -1.24 8.64 9.48
C ARG A 104 -0.56 7.26 9.41
N GLN A 105 -1.31 6.19 9.63
CA GLN A 105 -0.79 4.82 9.56
C GLN A 105 -0.25 4.48 8.18
N TRP A 106 -0.85 5.02 7.12
CA TRP A 106 -0.44 4.80 5.73
C TRP A 106 0.71 5.73 5.27
N ASP A 107 1.35 6.44 6.19
CA ASP A 107 2.67 7.02 5.94
C ASP A 107 3.72 5.93 5.71
N ASP A 108 3.52 4.74 6.28
CA ASP A 108 4.30 3.53 6.02
C ASP A 108 3.60 2.67 4.96
N PHE A 109 4.32 2.38 3.86
CA PHE A 109 3.82 1.49 2.81
C PHE A 109 3.51 0.07 3.29
N THR A 110 4.25 -0.42 4.29
CA THR A 110 4.05 -1.77 4.81
C THR A 110 2.68 -1.89 5.48
N VAL A 111 2.28 -0.86 6.24
CA VAL A 111 0.96 -0.80 6.88
C VAL A 111 -0.13 -0.67 5.82
N PHE A 112 0.06 0.20 4.82
CA PHE A 112 -0.87 0.30 3.69
C PHE A 112 -1.08 -1.05 2.99
N LEU A 113 0.02 -1.78 2.71
CA LEU A 113 -0.05 -3.08 2.05
C LEU A 113 -0.72 -4.15 2.93
N LEU A 114 -0.52 -4.09 4.25
CA LEU A 114 -1.15 -5.00 5.20
C LEU A 114 -2.67 -4.80 5.24
N ASP A 115 -3.12 -3.55 5.29
CA ASP A 115 -4.54 -3.19 5.36
C ASP A 115 -5.28 -3.47 4.05
N MET A 116 -4.67 -3.08 2.92
CA MET A 116 -5.28 -3.21 1.59
C MET A 116 -5.11 -4.59 0.97
N GLY A 117 -4.12 -5.35 1.43
CA GLY A 117 -3.70 -6.58 0.77
C GLY A 117 -3.12 -6.38 -0.63
N PRO A 118 -2.75 -7.47 -1.32
CA PRO A 118 -2.26 -7.42 -2.69
C PRO A 118 -3.38 -6.99 -3.64
N ARG A 119 -3.01 -6.23 -4.67
CA ARG A 119 -3.92 -5.84 -5.74
C ARG A 119 -4.42 -7.09 -6.48
N PRO A 120 -5.75 -7.30 -6.62
CA PRO A 120 -6.30 -8.54 -7.19
C PRO A 120 -5.87 -8.82 -8.63
N GLY A 121 -5.49 -7.79 -9.40
CA GLY A 121 -5.05 -7.96 -10.78
C GLY A 121 -5.00 -6.67 -11.59
N ARG A 122 -4.74 -6.82 -12.89
CA ARG A 122 -4.85 -5.69 -13.83
C ARG A 122 -6.30 -5.18 -13.86
N GLY A 123 -6.47 -3.85 -14.00
CA GLY A 123 -7.80 -3.23 -14.03
C GLY A 123 -8.35 -2.83 -12.66
N TYR A 124 -7.70 -3.28 -11.56
CA TYR A 124 -8.05 -2.78 -10.23
C TYR A 124 -7.23 -1.55 -9.87
N SER A 125 -7.81 -0.60 -9.17
CA SER A 125 -7.11 0.51 -8.52
C SER A 125 -7.79 0.84 -7.19
N ILE A 126 -7.11 1.64 -6.36
CA ILE A 126 -7.68 2.03 -5.07
C ILE A 126 -8.89 2.93 -5.28
N GLU A 127 -9.97 2.63 -4.62
CA GLU A 127 -11.22 3.40 -4.62
C GLU A 127 -11.61 3.74 -3.18
N ARG A 128 -12.22 4.91 -2.98
CA ARG A 128 -12.84 5.30 -1.72
C ARG A 128 -14.33 5.05 -1.79
N LEU A 129 -14.89 4.34 -0.81
CA LEU A 129 -16.32 4.06 -0.71
C LEU A 129 -17.11 5.38 -0.64
N ASP A 130 -16.73 6.26 0.29
CA ASP A 130 -17.15 7.66 0.26
C ASP A 130 -16.11 8.51 -0.48
N VAL A 131 -16.46 9.03 -1.64
CA VAL A 131 -15.59 9.88 -2.48
C VAL A 131 -15.21 11.21 -1.82
N ASN A 132 -15.91 11.63 -0.77
CA ASN A 132 -15.63 12.84 0.01
C ASN A 132 -14.81 12.53 1.28
N GLY A 133 -14.74 11.26 1.68
CA GLY A 133 -13.97 10.79 2.84
C GLY A 133 -12.47 10.69 2.56
N ASN A 134 -11.72 10.46 3.61
CA ASN A 134 -10.26 10.32 3.59
C ASN A 134 -9.83 8.93 3.10
N TYR A 135 -8.54 8.81 2.80
CA TYR A 135 -7.90 7.52 2.57
C TYR A 135 -7.60 6.85 3.90
N GLU A 136 -8.34 5.83 4.23
CA GLU A 136 -8.22 5.03 5.45
C GLU A 136 -8.75 3.61 5.22
N PRO A 137 -8.39 2.62 6.05
CA PRO A 137 -8.79 1.22 5.85
C PRO A 137 -10.29 1.01 5.77
N SER A 138 -11.07 1.78 6.54
CA SER A 138 -12.54 1.70 6.56
C SER A 138 -13.21 2.25 5.30
N ASN A 139 -12.51 3.11 4.55
CA ASN A 139 -13.05 3.83 3.38
C ASN A 139 -12.41 3.41 2.06
N CYS A 140 -11.44 2.50 2.05
CA CYS A 140 -10.68 2.15 0.84
C CYS A 140 -10.80 0.69 0.48
N VAL A 141 -10.96 0.43 -0.82
CA VAL A 141 -11.01 -0.92 -1.40
C VAL A 141 -10.28 -0.97 -2.74
N TRP A 142 -9.90 -2.16 -3.19
CA TRP A 142 -9.53 -2.37 -4.58
C TRP A 142 -10.78 -2.50 -5.43
N ALA A 143 -10.96 -1.64 -6.41
CA ALA A 143 -12.12 -1.64 -7.29
C ALA A 143 -11.74 -1.64 -8.76
N THR A 144 -12.58 -2.25 -9.58
CA THR A 144 -12.47 -2.24 -11.04
C THR A 144 -12.84 -0.86 -11.61
N THR A 145 -12.45 -0.61 -12.85
CA THR A 145 -12.82 0.63 -13.56
C THR A 145 -14.35 0.82 -13.62
N THR A 146 -15.10 -0.28 -13.75
CA THR A 146 -16.58 -0.24 -13.79
C THR A 146 -17.17 0.19 -12.45
N GLU A 147 -16.69 -0.39 -11.35
CA GLU A 147 -17.11 -0.02 -9.99
C GLU A 147 -16.77 1.44 -9.69
N GLN A 148 -15.58 1.89 -10.05
CA GLN A 148 -15.18 3.29 -9.89
C GLN A 148 -16.02 4.25 -10.71
N ALA A 149 -16.38 3.86 -11.95
CA ALA A 149 -17.26 4.67 -12.78
C ALA A 149 -18.65 4.89 -12.14
N ARG A 150 -19.13 3.90 -11.37
CA ARG A 150 -20.38 3.97 -10.61
C ARG A 150 -20.28 4.77 -9.32
N ASN A 151 -19.08 4.97 -8.80
CA ASN A 151 -18.82 5.66 -7.53
C ASN A 151 -18.27 7.09 -7.72
N LYS A 152 -18.51 7.71 -8.85
CA LYS A 152 -18.08 9.10 -9.09
C LYS A 152 -18.88 10.09 -8.28
N ARG A 153 -18.27 11.21 -7.90
CA ARG A 153 -18.94 12.35 -7.24
C ARG A 153 -20.16 12.87 -8.02
N THR A 154 -20.15 12.69 -9.35
CA THR A 154 -21.22 13.06 -10.26
C THR A 154 -22.28 11.98 -10.41
N THR A 155 -22.20 10.88 -9.65
CA THR A 155 -23.19 9.80 -9.67
C THR A 155 -24.54 10.36 -9.21
N THR A 156 -25.57 10.11 -10.01
CA THR A 156 -26.93 10.56 -9.71
C THR A 156 -27.58 9.61 -8.72
N TYR A 157 -28.13 10.16 -7.66
CA TYR A 157 -28.89 9.41 -6.65
C TYR A 157 -30.39 9.75 -6.76
N ILE A 158 -31.22 8.78 -6.38
CA ILE A 158 -32.67 8.92 -6.18
C ILE A 158 -32.92 8.43 -4.75
N GLY A 159 -33.18 9.37 -3.83
CA GLY A 159 -33.14 9.03 -2.42
C GLY A 159 -31.72 8.60 -2.02
N THR A 160 -31.59 7.40 -1.47
CA THR A 160 -30.30 6.80 -1.03
C THR A 160 -29.68 5.89 -2.08
N GLU A 161 -30.39 5.54 -3.15
CA GLU A 161 -29.94 4.58 -4.16
C GLU A 161 -29.30 5.27 -5.38
N LYS A 162 -28.31 4.64 -5.98
CA LYS A 162 -27.72 5.12 -7.22
C LYS A 162 -28.66 4.84 -8.38
N LEU A 163 -28.88 5.83 -9.24
CA LEU A 163 -29.77 5.70 -10.42
C LEU A 163 -29.36 4.51 -11.31
N VAL A 164 -28.07 4.20 -11.39
CA VAL A 164 -27.57 3.06 -12.17
C VAL A 164 -28.02 1.73 -11.58
N GLU A 165 -28.03 1.60 -10.25
CA GLU A 165 -28.46 0.38 -9.55
C GLU A 165 -29.98 0.17 -9.70
N ILE A 166 -30.75 1.25 -9.62
CA ILE A 166 -32.21 1.23 -9.87
C ILE A 166 -32.50 0.80 -11.33
N ALA A 167 -31.73 1.30 -12.28
CA ALA A 167 -31.88 0.94 -13.70
C ALA A 167 -31.60 -0.54 -13.93
N GLU A 168 -30.51 -1.05 -13.35
CA GLU A 168 -30.14 -2.46 -13.44
C GLU A 168 -31.19 -3.38 -12.82
N ALA A 169 -31.69 -3.06 -11.63
CA ALA A 169 -32.76 -3.80 -10.96
C ALA A 169 -34.05 -3.89 -11.77
N ARG A 170 -34.31 -2.89 -12.64
CA ARG A 170 -35.49 -2.83 -13.53
C ARG A 170 -35.23 -3.36 -14.93
N GLY A 171 -33.99 -3.78 -15.23
CA GLY A 171 -33.60 -4.18 -16.60
C GLY A 171 -33.65 -3.02 -17.60
N GLU A 172 -33.56 -1.76 -17.13
CA GLU A 172 -33.59 -0.56 -17.95
C GLU A 172 -32.17 0.00 -18.14
N LYS A 173 -31.97 0.78 -19.22
CA LYS A 173 -30.71 1.50 -19.41
C LYS A 173 -30.67 2.73 -18.50
N PRO A 174 -29.55 3.02 -17.80
CA PRO A 174 -29.42 4.20 -16.93
C PRO A 174 -29.79 5.52 -17.62
N ASN A 175 -29.43 5.68 -18.90
CA ASN A 175 -29.79 6.86 -19.68
C ASN A 175 -31.30 7.06 -19.83
N THR A 176 -32.08 5.99 -19.80
CA THR A 176 -33.55 6.08 -19.87
C THR A 176 -34.10 6.75 -18.60
N LEU A 177 -33.62 6.33 -17.42
CA LEU A 177 -34.00 6.93 -16.16
C LEU A 177 -33.49 8.38 -16.02
N HIS A 178 -32.27 8.67 -16.49
CA HIS A 178 -31.77 10.05 -16.55
C HIS A 178 -32.68 10.97 -17.38
N ARG A 179 -33.13 10.52 -18.55
CA ARG A 179 -34.06 11.29 -19.41
C ARG A 179 -35.39 11.48 -18.75
N ARG A 180 -35.98 10.44 -18.10
CA ARG A 180 -37.25 10.57 -17.35
C ARG A 180 -37.13 11.62 -16.26
N ARG A 181 -36.05 11.54 -15.43
CA ARG A 181 -35.81 12.53 -14.37
C ARG A 181 -35.71 13.94 -14.91
N TYR A 182 -34.94 14.14 -16.00
CA TYR A 182 -34.76 15.45 -16.61
C TYR A 182 -36.11 16.03 -17.12
N ARG A 183 -37.03 15.17 -17.55
CA ARG A 183 -38.36 15.53 -18.03
C ARG A 183 -39.42 15.61 -16.92
N GLY A 184 -39.03 15.45 -15.64
CA GLY A 184 -39.97 15.43 -14.52
C GLY A 184 -40.94 14.24 -14.53
N GLN A 185 -40.59 13.17 -15.26
CA GLN A 185 -41.43 11.96 -15.34
C GLN A 185 -41.10 11.03 -14.15
N PRO A 186 -42.05 10.21 -13.70
CA PRO A 186 -41.80 9.24 -12.60
C PRO A 186 -40.68 8.27 -12.98
N ILE A 187 -39.88 7.98 -11.96
CA ILE A 187 -38.76 7.04 -12.01
C ILE A 187 -39.14 5.80 -11.21
#